data_64bbb9cdac6204e32409216b9f12f053
#
_entry.id   64bbb9cdac6204e32409216b9f12f053
#
_cell.length_a   1.000
_cell.length_b   1.000
_cell.length_c   1.000
_cell.angle_alpha   90.00
_cell.angle_beta   90.00
_cell.angle_gamma   90.00
#
_symmetry.space_group_name_H-M   'P 1'
#
loop_
_entity.id
_entity.type
_entity.pdbx_description
1 polymer ?
#
loop_
_entity_poly.entity_id
_entity_poly.type
_entity_poly.pdbx_seq_one_letter_code
_entity_poly.pdbx_strand_id
1 'polypeptide(L)'
;LSKYINKTKQEYYKLFNEVRENNNFEEWILYILKGIEITSKETIELIKNIQNEMMGYKKEFKEKLPKIYSKELLESLFYEVYTKISYIEKACNVTRITATSYLNQLEDAELLVSEKIGREKIYKNVRLIELLKCA
;
A
#
# COMPACT_ATOMS: atom_id res chain seq x y z
N LEU A 1 -5.20 12.34 8.25
CA LEU A 1 -5.34 13.42 9.24
C LEU A 1 -4.55 13.13 10.52
N SER A 2 -4.60 11.90 11.07
CA SER A 2 -3.85 11.54 12.30
C SER A 2 -2.35 11.79 12.19
N LYS A 3 -1.74 11.51 11.02
CA LYS A 3 -0.32 11.81 10.76
C LYS A 3 -0.02 13.31 10.84
N TYR A 4 -0.92 14.16 10.29
CA TYR A 4 -0.81 15.61 10.37
C TYR A 4 -0.90 16.10 11.81
N ILE A 5 -1.91 15.64 12.57
CA ILE A 5 -2.08 16.00 13.99
C ILE A 5 -0.86 15.58 14.81
N ASN A 6 -0.32 14.39 14.58
CA ASN A 6 0.88 13.92 15.28
C ASN A 6 2.11 14.77 15.00
N LYS A 7 2.28 15.28 13.78
CA LYS A 7 3.36 16.21 13.40
C LYS A 7 3.20 17.59 14.02
N THR A 8 1.96 18.05 14.22
CA THR A 8 1.60 19.39 14.71
C THR A 8 0.92 19.33 16.09
N LYS A 9 1.32 18.40 16.93
CA LYS A 9 0.65 18.06 18.18
C LYS A 9 0.52 19.23 19.14
N GLN A 10 1.53 20.11 19.20
CA GLN A 10 1.50 21.29 20.06
C GLN A 10 0.45 22.30 19.60
N GLU A 11 0.36 22.56 18.29
CA GLU A 11 -0.66 23.44 17.70
C GLU A 11 -2.06 22.88 17.90
N TYR A 12 -2.24 21.56 17.73
CA TYR A 12 -3.49 20.86 18.01
C TYR A 12 -3.99 21.12 19.44
N TYR A 13 -3.15 20.90 20.44
CA TYR A 13 -3.55 21.10 21.84
C TYR A 13 -3.78 22.57 22.20
N LYS A 14 -2.98 23.48 21.64
CA LYS A 14 -3.18 24.93 21.83
C LYS A 14 -4.57 25.35 21.34
N LEU A 15 -4.90 24.99 20.10
CA LEU A 15 -6.19 25.35 19.51
C LEU A 15 -7.37 24.66 20.18
N PHE A 16 -7.18 23.42 20.65
CA PHE A 16 -8.19 22.70 21.43
C PHE A 16 -8.50 23.41 22.77
N ASN A 17 -7.48 23.93 23.44
CA ASN A 17 -7.67 24.69 24.67
C ASN A 17 -8.38 26.03 24.40
N GLU A 18 -8.05 26.72 23.30
CA GLU A 18 -8.76 27.94 22.88
C GLU A 18 -10.26 27.69 22.67
N VAL A 19 -10.62 26.57 22.08
CA VAL A 19 -12.04 26.19 21.98
C VAL A 19 -12.67 26.01 23.35
N ARG A 20 -11.99 25.35 24.30
CA ARG A 20 -12.52 25.09 25.64
C ARG A 20 -12.68 26.34 26.50
N GLU A 21 -11.69 27.25 26.43
CA GLU A 21 -11.58 28.40 27.35
C GLU A 21 -12.26 29.64 26.76
N ASN A 22 -12.12 29.85 25.46
CA ASN A 22 -12.54 31.10 24.79
C ASN A 22 -13.67 30.87 23.78
N ASN A 23 -14.16 29.65 23.62
CA ASN A 23 -15.17 29.29 22.62
C ASN A 23 -14.80 29.67 21.18
N ASN A 24 -13.48 29.71 20.89
CA ASN A 24 -12.92 30.09 19.57
C ASN A 24 -12.82 28.87 18.67
N PHE A 25 -13.88 28.61 17.91
CA PHE A 25 -13.96 27.50 16.95
C PHE A 25 -13.33 27.79 15.60
N GLU A 26 -13.18 29.05 15.22
CA GLU A 26 -12.75 29.43 13.85
C GLU A 26 -11.35 28.89 13.54
N GLU A 27 -10.37 29.19 14.38
CA GLU A 27 -8.99 28.74 14.19
C GLU A 27 -8.86 27.21 14.26
N TRP A 28 -9.65 26.57 15.10
CA TRP A 28 -9.74 25.11 15.18
C TRP A 28 -10.23 24.50 13.88
N ILE A 29 -11.32 25.04 13.31
CA ILE A 29 -11.90 24.56 12.06
C ILE A 29 -10.90 24.75 10.91
N LEU A 30 -10.26 25.92 10.81
CA LEU A 30 -9.25 26.19 9.80
C LEU A 30 -8.06 25.25 9.90
N TYR A 31 -7.59 24.94 11.11
CA TYR A 31 -6.54 23.96 11.33
C TYR A 31 -6.91 22.57 10.83
N ILE A 32 -8.12 22.11 11.15
CA ILE A 32 -8.61 20.79 10.69
C ILE A 32 -8.74 20.76 9.17
N LEU A 33 -9.32 21.79 8.55
CA LEU A 33 -9.45 21.89 7.09
C LEU A 33 -8.09 21.88 6.39
N LYS A 34 -7.11 22.57 6.93
CA LYS A 34 -5.73 22.55 6.42
C LYS A 34 -5.10 21.16 6.53
N GLY A 35 -5.33 20.48 7.65
CA GLY A 35 -4.88 19.11 7.83
C GLY A 35 -5.49 18.13 6.84
N ILE A 36 -6.78 18.28 6.54
CA ILE A 36 -7.48 17.50 5.51
C ILE A 36 -6.89 17.79 4.13
N GLU A 37 -6.70 19.05 3.77
CA GLU A 37 -6.13 19.46 2.48
C GLU A 37 -4.75 18.82 2.26
N ILE A 38 -3.83 18.98 3.22
CA ILE A 38 -2.48 18.46 3.15
C ILE A 38 -2.50 16.94 3.03
N THR A 39 -3.26 16.25 3.89
CA THR A 39 -3.34 14.79 3.88
C THR A 39 -3.93 14.25 2.58
N SER A 40 -4.93 14.95 2.02
CA SER A 40 -5.53 14.56 0.74
C SER A 40 -4.55 14.67 -0.42
N LYS A 41 -3.75 15.74 -0.47
CA LYS A 41 -2.70 15.92 -1.48
C LYS A 41 -1.62 14.83 -1.39
N GLU A 42 -1.13 14.56 -0.18
CA GLU A 42 -0.16 13.47 0.07
C GLU A 42 -0.72 12.11 -0.37
N THR A 43 -2.00 11.84 -0.08
CA THR A 43 -2.66 10.59 -0.45
C THR A 43 -2.83 10.43 -1.96
N ILE A 44 -3.21 11.51 -2.66
CA ILE A 44 -3.34 11.51 -4.13
C ILE A 44 -1.97 11.22 -4.77
N GLU A 45 -0.91 11.81 -4.27
CA GLU A 45 0.44 11.58 -4.77
C GLU A 45 0.87 10.12 -4.56
N LEU A 46 0.62 9.58 -3.37
CA LEU A 46 0.88 8.17 -3.08
C LEU A 46 0.13 7.24 -4.05
N ILE A 47 -1.17 7.50 -4.29
CA ILE A 47 -1.97 6.68 -5.22
C ILE A 47 -1.38 6.73 -6.63
N LYS A 48 -0.98 7.92 -7.12
CA LYS A 48 -0.34 8.06 -8.42
C LYS A 48 0.98 7.27 -8.50
N ASN A 49 1.78 7.30 -7.45
CA ASN A 49 3.03 6.56 -7.39
C ASN A 49 2.79 5.04 -7.40
N ILE A 50 1.79 4.54 -6.67
CA ILE A 50 1.38 3.13 -6.70
C ILE A 50 0.90 2.73 -8.11
N GLN A 51 0.09 3.56 -8.77
CA GLN A 51 -0.38 3.30 -10.13
C GLN A 51 0.77 3.24 -11.14
N ASN A 52 1.72 4.17 -11.05
CA ASN A 52 2.90 4.20 -11.91
C ASN A 52 3.78 2.96 -11.69
N GLU A 53 4.00 2.57 -10.43
CA GLU A 53 4.75 1.36 -10.11
C GLU A 53 4.05 0.10 -10.63
N MET A 54 2.72 0.02 -10.47
CA MET A 54 1.92 -1.09 -11.00
C MET A 54 2.02 -1.19 -12.54
N MET A 55 2.06 -0.06 -13.24
CA MET A 55 2.26 -0.05 -14.71
C MET A 55 3.65 -0.54 -15.10
N GLY A 56 4.69 -0.10 -14.41
CA GLY A 56 6.07 -0.59 -14.62
C GLY A 56 6.20 -2.09 -14.33
N TYR A 57 5.65 -2.52 -13.20
CA TYR A 57 5.61 -3.92 -12.81
C TYR A 57 4.87 -4.79 -13.83
N LYS A 58 3.72 -4.32 -14.33
CA LYS A 58 2.95 -4.99 -15.38
C LYS A 58 3.78 -5.23 -16.64
N LYS A 59 4.55 -4.22 -17.07
CA LYS A 59 5.41 -4.32 -18.26
C LYS A 59 6.48 -5.39 -18.04
N GLU A 60 7.19 -5.31 -16.94
CA GLU A 60 8.25 -6.25 -16.58
C GLU A 60 7.72 -7.68 -16.41
N PHE A 61 6.56 -7.83 -15.77
CA PHE A 61 5.90 -9.13 -15.60
C PHE A 61 5.54 -9.77 -16.94
N LYS A 62 5.00 -8.99 -17.89
CA LYS A 62 4.68 -9.48 -19.24
C LYS A 62 5.93 -9.87 -20.03
N GLU A 63 7.02 -9.13 -19.85
CA GLU A 63 8.29 -9.41 -20.53
C GLU A 63 8.97 -10.67 -19.99
N LYS A 64 9.05 -10.80 -18.65
CA LYS A 64 9.76 -11.92 -18.00
C LYS A 64 8.93 -13.21 -17.96
N LEU A 65 7.62 -13.11 -17.71
CA LEU A 65 6.74 -14.24 -17.42
C LEU A 65 5.42 -14.17 -18.21
N PRO A 66 5.46 -14.08 -19.54
CA PRO A 66 4.25 -13.89 -20.36
C PRO A 66 3.24 -15.04 -20.23
N LYS A 67 3.71 -16.25 -19.92
CA LYS A 67 2.85 -17.46 -19.84
C LYS A 67 1.95 -17.48 -18.60
N ILE A 68 2.38 -16.86 -17.52
CA ILE A 68 1.62 -16.84 -16.25
C ILE A 68 0.98 -15.49 -15.97
N TYR A 69 1.27 -14.48 -16.80
CA TYR A 69 0.68 -13.16 -16.64
C TYR A 69 -0.84 -13.22 -16.77
N SER A 70 -1.54 -12.72 -15.77
CA SER A 70 -2.96 -12.38 -15.83
C SER A 70 -3.21 -11.09 -15.08
N LYS A 71 -4.33 -10.43 -15.38
CA LYS A 71 -4.73 -9.21 -14.70
C LYS A 71 -5.02 -9.49 -13.21
N GLU A 72 -5.70 -10.58 -12.95
CA GLU A 72 -6.10 -11.05 -11.61
C GLU A 72 -4.85 -11.30 -10.75
N LEU A 73 -3.83 -11.96 -11.31
CA LEU A 73 -2.58 -12.20 -10.61
C LEU A 73 -1.86 -10.88 -10.30
N LEU A 74 -1.74 -9.97 -11.28
CA LEU A 74 -1.12 -8.67 -11.06
C LEU A 74 -1.84 -7.86 -9.99
N GLU A 75 -3.17 -7.75 -10.06
CA GLU A 75 -3.98 -7.01 -9.09
C GLU A 75 -3.84 -7.58 -7.68
N SER A 76 -3.80 -8.92 -7.54
CA SER A 76 -3.63 -9.56 -6.22
C SER A 76 -2.29 -9.25 -5.56
N LEU A 77 -1.22 -9.00 -6.35
CA LEU A 77 0.10 -8.63 -5.84
C LEU A 77 0.18 -7.17 -5.36
N PHE A 78 -0.78 -6.33 -5.75
CA PHE A 78 -0.89 -4.93 -5.32
C PHE A 78 -2.05 -4.68 -4.36
N TYR A 79 -2.94 -5.65 -4.18
CA TYR A 79 -4.07 -5.54 -3.24
C TYR A 79 -3.61 -5.67 -1.78
N GLU A 80 -2.67 -6.58 -1.53
CA GLU A 80 -2.08 -6.81 -0.21
C GLU A 80 -0.57 -6.52 -0.24
N VAL A 81 -0.04 -6.04 0.88
CA VAL A 81 1.40 -5.78 1.04
C VAL A 81 2.23 -7.07 0.94
N TYR A 82 1.62 -8.17 1.34
CA TYR A 82 2.17 -9.51 1.21
C TYR A 82 1.09 -10.47 0.72
N THR A 83 1.49 -11.53 0.05
CA THR A 83 0.57 -12.57 -0.41
C THR A 83 1.00 -13.95 0.06
N LYS A 84 0.05 -14.86 0.03
CA LYS A 84 0.21 -16.28 0.36
C LYS A 84 -0.34 -17.12 -0.79
N ILE A 85 0.06 -18.41 -0.81
CA ILE A 85 -0.44 -19.36 -1.82
C ILE A 85 -1.97 -19.37 -1.85
N SER A 86 -2.64 -19.41 -0.69
CA SER A 86 -4.10 -19.42 -0.59
C SER A 86 -4.79 -18.16 -1.14
N TYR A 87 -4.10 -17.03 -1.17
CA TYR A 87 -4.64 -15.78 -1.74
C TYR A 87 -4.65 -15.85 -3.26
N ILE A 88 -3.56 -16.37 -3.84
CA ILE A 88 -3.46 -16.58 -5.30
C ILE A 88 -4.40 -17.67 -5.80
N GLU A 89 -4.58 -18.78 -5.03
CA GLU A 89 -5.59 -19.79 -5.34
C GLU A 89 -6.97 -19.16 -5.54
N LYS A 90 -7.38 -18.28 -4.62
CA LYS A 90 -8.69 -17.61 -4.67
C LYS A 90 -8.76 -16.54 -5.76
N ALA A 91 -7.73 -15.68 -5.85
CA ALA A 91 -7.75 -14.56 -6.76
C ALA A 91 -7.71 -14.99 -8.24
N CYS A 92 -6.93 -16.03 -8.55
CA CYS A 92 -6.75 -16.54 -9.92
C CYS A 92 -7.61 -17.76 -10.23
N ASN A 93 -8.36 -18.28 -9.24
CA ASN A 93 -9.16 -19.51 -9.37
C ASN A 93 -8.34 -20.70 -9.90
N VAL A 94 -7.19 -20.94 -9.30
CA VAL A 94 -6.23 -21.99 -9.68
C VAL A 94 -6.00 -22.95 -8.53
N THR A 95 -5.43 -24.11 -8.82
CA THR A 95 -5.04 -25.09 -7.78
C THR A 95 -3.87 -24.59 -6.95
N ARG A 96 -3.70 -25.15 -5.76
CA ARG A 96 -2.56 -24.85 -4.88
C ARG A 96 -1.20 -25.07 -5.56
N ILE A 97 -1.09 -26.14 -6.36
CA ILE A 97 0.13 -26.45 -7.12
C ILE A 97 0.44 -25.35 -8.13
N THR A 98 -0.56 -24.90 -8.86
CA THR A 98 -0.42 -23.81 -9.85
C THR A 98 -0.08 -22.50 -9.17
N ALA A 99 -0.78 -22.14 -8.06
CA ALA A 99 -0.50 -20.94 -7.30
C ALA A 99 0.94 -20.92 -6.75
N THR A 100 1.41 -22.07 -6.24
CA THR A 100 2.80 -22.23 -5.76
C THR A 100 3.79 -22.04 -6.90
N SER A 101 3.51 -22.62 -8.07
CA SER A 101 4.35 -22.45 -9.26
C SER A 101 4.42 -20.98 -9.70
N TYR A 102 3.29 -20.26 -9.69
CA TYR A 102 3.26 -18.84 -10.04
C TYR A 102 4.13 -17.98 -9.09
N LEU A 103 3.98 -18.19 -7.79
CA LEU A 103 4.73 -17.45 -6.79
C LEU A 103 6.24 -17.74 -6.85
N ASN A 104 6.64 -19.00 -7.09
CA ASN A 104 8.05 -19.34 -7.26
C ASN A 104 8.64 -18.70 -8.52
N GLN A 105 7.91 -18.72 -9.65
CA GLN A 105 8.37 -18.05 -10.88
C GLN A 105 8.50 -16.54 -10.71
N LEU A 106 7.59 -15.90 -9.95
CA LEU A 106 7.68 -14.47 -9.63
C LEU A 106 8.86 -14.16 -8.71
N GLU A 107 9.18 -15.05 -7.77
CA GLU A 107 10.36 -14.94 -6.91
C GLU A 107 11.66 -15.12 -7.72
N ASP A 108 11.73 -16.14 -8.59
CA ASP A 108 12.88 -16.39 -9.47
C ASP A 108 13.14 -15.23 -10.45
N ALA A 109 12.08 -14.54 -10.87
CA ALA A 109 12.15 -13.34 -11.71
C ALA A 109 12.45 -12.05 -10.93
N GLU A 110 12.69 -12.14 -9.61
CA GLU A 110 12.96 -11.00 -8.71
C GLU A 110 11.81 -9.99 -8.61
N LEU A 111 10.59 -10.42 -8.94
CA LEU A 111 9.38 -9.61 -8.80
C LEU A 111 8.79 -9.67 -7.39
N LEU A 112 9.06 -10.74 -6.67
CA LEU A 112 8.67 -10.94 -5.26
C LEU A 112 9.88 -11.39 -4.45
N VAL A 113 9.79 -11.19 -3.14
CA VAL A 113 10.74 -11.76 -2.17
C VAL A 113 9.94 -12.55 -1.14
N SER A 114 10.37 -13.77 -0.87
CA SER A 114 9.70 -14.59 0.14
C SER A 114 10.39 -14.56 1.50
N GLU A 115 9.58 -14.80 2.52
CA GLU A 115 10.04 -14.99 3.89
C GLU A 115 9.23 -16.09 4.56
N LYS A 116 9.90 -16.94 5.32
CA LYS A 116 9.23 -17.97 6.10
C LYS A 116 8.89 -17.45 7.49
N ILE A 117 7.60 -17.39 7.80
CA ILE A 117 7.09 -16.98 9.11
C ILE A 117 6.38 -18.19 9.73
N GLY A 118 7.05 -18.82 10.71
CA GLY A 118 6.55 -20.04 11.34
C GLY A 118 6.47 -21.19 10.32
N ARG A 119 5.27 -21.69 10.06
CA ARG A 119 5.00 -22.77 9.10
C ARG A 119 4.60 -22.27 7.70
N GLU A 120 4.38 -20.97 7.55
CA GLU A 120 3.93 -20.37 6.29
C GLU A 120 5.06 -19.65 5.56
N LYS A 121 5.03 -19.73 4.23
CA LYS A 121 5.85 -18.91 3.35
C LYS A 121 5.00 -17.74 2.85
N ILE A 122 5.42 -16.53 3.13
CA ILE A 122 4.79 -15.31 2.63
C ILE A 122 5.66 -14.67 1.54
N TYR A 123 5.02 -14.03 0.59
CA TYR A 123 5.67 -13.37 -0.53
C TYR A 123 5.37 -11.86 -0.46
N LYS A 124 6.40 -11.04 -0.59
CA LYS A 124 6.34 -9.59 -0.41
C LYS A 124 6.60 -8.88 -1.74
N ASN A 125 5.74 -7.94 -2.07
CA ASN A 125 6.02 -6.95 -3.10
C ASN A 125 6.85 -5.82 -2.49
N VAL A 126 8.18 -5.93 -2.60
CA VAL A 126 9.12 -4.98 -1.96
C VAL A 126 8.90 -3.56 -2.48
N ARG A 127 8.62 -3.41 -3.79
CA ARG A 127 8.38 -2.08 -4.41
C ARG A 127 7.18 -1.38 -3.80
N LEU A 128 6.08 -2.10 -3.61
CA LEU A 128 4.89 -1.58 -2.92
C LEU A 128 5.19 -1.22 -1.46
N ILE A 129 5.95 -2.07 -0.76
CA ILE A 129 6.34 -1.82 0.63
C ILE A 129 7.16 -0.53 0.76
N GLU A 130 8.10 -0.30 -0.14
CA GLU A 130 8.93 0.91 -0.13
C GLU A 130 8.10 2.18 -0.37
N LEU A 131 7.17 2.15 -1.32
CA LEU A 131 6.24 3.26 -1.55
C LEU A 131 5.40 3.58 -0.31
N LEU A 132 4.88 2.55 0.36
CA LEU A 132 4.05 2.72 1.56
C LEU A 132 4.85 3.20 2.78
N LYS A 133 6.14 2.87 2.88
CA LYS A 133 7.02 3.37 3.96
C LYS A 133 7.35 4.85 3.78
N CYS A 134 7.48 5.32 2.54
CA CYS A 134 7.75 6.74 2.24
C CYS A 134 6.51 7.62 2.39
N ALA A 135 5.35 7.03 2.44
CA ALA A 135 4.08 7.73 2.66
C ALA A 135 3.82 7.99 4.15
#